data_b6d80aa14daa50239ccd2e6281aa6968
#
_entry.id   b6d80aa14daa50239ccd2e6281aa6968
#
_cell.length_a   1.000
_cell.length_b   1.000
_cell.length_c   1.000
_cell.angle_alpha   90.00
_cell.angle_beta   90.00
_cell.angle_gamma   90.00
#
_symmetry.space_group_name_H-M   'P 1'
#
loop_
_entity.id
_entity.type
_entity.pdbx_description
1 polymer ?
#
loop_
_entity_poly.entity_id
_entity_poly.type
_entity_poly.pdbx_seq_one_letter_code
_entity_poly.pdbx_strand_id
1 'polypeptide(L)'
;RIVALGFPILQLHGSESPERVAEVKARTRLEIWKAVGIDDSDDLKRAEAYTAADRLLVDAKPPKGADRTGGHGLSFDWNLLKGWQRPAPWILAGGLTPDNVSDAVRLTGAPAVDVSSGVERVRGLKDRVLVKTFIDASKNS
;
A
#
# COMPACT_ATOMS: atom_id res chain seq x y z
N ARG A 1 -8.53 -23.83 -0.57
CA ARG A 1 -8.43 -23.96 0.89
C ARG A 1 -8.87 -22.69 1.61
N ILE A 2 -8.40 -21.55 1.16
CA ILE A 2 -8.75 -20.26 1.78
C ILE A 2 -10.25 -20.02 1.64
N VAL A 3 -10.83 -20.33 0.49
CA VAL A 3 -12.28 -20.22 0.27
C VAL A 3 -13.05 -21.09 1.27
N ALA A 4 -12.56 -22.30 1.51
CA ALA A 4 -13.20 -23.21 2.47
C ALA A 4 -13.15 -22.69 3.90
N LEU A 5 -12.22 -21.77 4.20
CA LEU A 5 -12.10 -21.15 5.52
C LEU A 5 -13.03 -19.95 5.69
N GLY A 6 -13.72 -19.52 4.62
CA GLY A 6 -14.71 -18.46 4.69
C GLY A 6 -14.17 -17.05 4.73
N PHE A 7 -12.91 -16.80 4.34
CA PHE A 7 -12.37 -15.45 4.29
C PHE A 7 -13.02 -14.66 3.16
N PRO A 8 -13.51 -13.43 3.42
CA PRO A 8 -14.16 -12.62 2.39
C PRO A 8 -13.18 -11.91 1.46
N ILE A 9 -11.94 -11.68 1.90
CA ILE A 9 -10.92 -10.92 1.15
C ILE A 9 -9.65 -11.75 1.11
N LEU A 10 -9.02 -11.77 -0.06
CA LEU A 10 -7.72 -12.41 -0.23
C LEU A 10 -6.72 -11.37 -0.70
N GLN A 11 -5.68 -11.15 0.09
CA GLN A 11 -4.59 -10.24 -0.30
C GLN A 11 -3.44 -11.04 -0.87
N LEU A 12 -3.02 -10.68 -2.09
CA LEU A 12 -1.88 -11.28 -2.77
C LEU A 12 -0.73 -10.29 -2.73
N HIS A 13 0.36 -10.66 -2.09
CA HIS A 13 1.50 -9.75 -1.90
C HIS A 13 2.83 -10.37 -2.31
N GLY A 14 2.78 -11.33 -3.21
CA GLY A 14 3.98 -11.94 -3.78
C GLY A 14 4.22 -11.51 -5.21
N SER A 15 4.77 -12.41 -5.99
CA SER A 15 5.13 -12.17 -7.40
C SER A 15 4.04 -12.60 -8.38
N GLU A 16 2.80 -12.67 -7.94
CA GLU A 16 1.70 -13.06 -8.81
C GLU A 16 1.60 -12.13 -10.02
N SER A 17 1.52 -12.73 -11.21
CA SER A 17 1.32 -11.98 -12.45
C SER A 17 -0.13 -11.48 -12.55
N PRO A 18 -0.41 -10.49 -13.42
CA PRO A 18 -1.78 -10.08 -13.69
C PRO A 18 -2.69 -11.24 -14.10
N GLU A 19 -2.17 -12.18 -14.90
CA GLU A 19 -2.91 -13.36 -15.34
C GLU A 19 -3.23 -14.28 -14.15
N ARG A 20 -2.28 -14.45 -13.25
CA ARG A 20 -2.49 -15.27 -12.06
C ARG A 20 -3.53 -14.64 -11.13
N VAL A 21 -3.50 -13.32 -10.99
CA VAL A 21 -4.52 -12.61 -10.18
C VAL A 21 -5.91 -12.83 -10.79
N ALA A 22 -6.03 -12.71 -12.11
CA ALA A 22 -7.30 -12.95 -12.79
C ALA A 22 -7.79 -14.39 -12.58
N GLU A 23 -6.88 -15.37 -12.64
CA GLU A 23 -7.23 -16.78 -12.40
C GLU A 23 -7.73 -16.99 -10.98
N VAL A 24 -7.03 -16.42 -9.99
CA VAL A 24 -7.44 -16.55 -8.59
C VAL A 24 -8.80 -15.91 -8.38
N LYS A 25 -9.03 -14.74 -8.94
CA LYS A 25 -10.33 -14.07 -8.85
C LYS A 25 -11.45 -14.94 -9.44
N ALA A 26 -11.22 -15.49 -10.62
CA ALA A 26 -12.22 -16.33 -11.30
C ALA A 26 -12.54 -17.59 -10.51
N ARG A 27 -11.53 -18.19 -9.89
CA ARG A 27 -11.70 -19.47 -9.16
C ARG A 27 -12.31 -19.28 -7.78
N THR A 28 -11.96 -18.18 -7.08
CA THR A 28 -12.40 -17.99 -5.70
C THR A 28 -13.63 -17.12 -5.59
N ARG A 29 -13.82 -16.19 -6.52
CA ARG A 29 -14.85 -15.15 -6.49
C ARG A 29 -14.77 -14.26 -5.25
N LEU A 30 -13.63 -14.29 -4.57
CA LEU A 30 -13.39 -13.42 -3.42
C LEU A 30 -13.02 -12.03 -3.87
N GLU A 31 -13.09 -11.07 -2.94
CA GLU A 31 -12.49 -9.76 -3.16
C GLU A 31 -10.98 -9.93 -3.13
N ILE A 32 -10.31 -9.49 -4.19
CA ILE A 32 -8.86 -9.66 -4.33
C ILE A 32 -8.17 -8.31 -4.18
N TRP A 33 -7.25 -8.24 -3.23
CA TRP A 33 -6.36 -7.09 -3.06
C TRP A 33 -4.97 -7.51 -3.52
N LYS A 34 -4.41 -6.78 -4.45
CA LYS A 34 -3.05 -7.05 -4.93
C LYS A 34 -2.09 -5.99 -4.41
N ALA A 35 -1.09 -6.44 -3.66
CA ALA A 35 -0.02 -5.56 -3.19
C ALA A 35 1.05 -5.44 -4.27
N VAL A 36 1.43 -4.22 -4.59
CA VAL A 36 2.46 -3.91 -5.58
C VAL A 36 3.49 -2.97 -4.96
N GLY A 37 4.76 -3.31 -5.12
CA GLY A 37 5.86 -2.45 -4.68
C GLY A 37 6.20 -1.47 -5.78
N ILE A 38 6.29 -0.20 -5.42
CA ILE A 38 6.58 0.88 -6.37
C ILE A 38 7.85 1.59 -5.95
N ASP A 39 8.87 1.53 -6.79
CA ASP A 39 10.10 2.28 -6.62
C ASP A 39 10.23 3.39 -7.66
N ASP A 40 9.67 3.17 -8.84
CA ASP A 40 9.80 4.09 -9.97
C ASP A 40 8.56 4.06 -10.88
N SER A 41 8.59 4.87 -11.94
CA SER A 41 7.47 4.99 -12.87
C SER A 41 7.22 3.71 -13.67
N ASP A 42 8.23 2.87 -13.87
CA ASP A 42 8.03 1.60 -14.57
C ASP A 42 7.22 0.63 -13.72
N ASP A 43 7.42 0.66 -12.40
CA ASP A 43 6.61 -0.13 -11.50
C ASP A 43 5.14 0.29 -11.54
N LEU A 44 4.87 1.58 -11.69
CA LEU A 44 3.50 2.07 -11.84
C LEU A 44 2.85 1.53 -13.11
N LYS A 45 3.59 1.51 -14.20
CA LYS A 45 3.07 0.95 -15.45
C LYS A 45 2.76 -0.53 -15.32
N ARG A 46 3.64 -1.28 -14.66
CA ARG A 46 3.38 -2.70 -14.42
C ARG A 46 2.16 -2.90 -13.53
N ALA A 47 1.96 -2.03 -12.56
CA ALA A 47 0.79 -2.12 -11.67
C ALA A 47 -0.53 -1.90 -12.41
N GLU A 48 -0.52 -1.12 -13.49
CA GLU A 48 -1.71 -0.84 -14.28
C GLU A 48 -2.29 -2.09 -14.95
N ALA A 49 -1.51 -3.16 -15.07
CA ALA A 49 -1.98 -4.41 -15.68
C ALA A 49 -2.87 -5.25 -14.76
N TYR A 50 -2.92 -4.93 -13.47
CA TYR A 50 -3.69 -5.71 -12.49
C TYR A 50 -5.18 -5.30 -12.47
N THR A 51 -5.83 -5.39 -13.61
CA THR A 51 -7.23 -4.95 -13.77
C THR A 51 -8.22 -5.91 -13.10
N ALA A 52 -7.83 -7.15 -12.84
CA ALA A 52 -8.70 -8.12 -12.15
C ALA A 52 -8.71 -7.95 -10.63
N ALA A 53 -7.79 -7.18 -10.07
CA ALA A 53 -7.79 -6.92 -8.63
C ALA A 53 -8.93 -5.96 -8.28
N ASP A 54 -9.57 -6.20 -7.15
CA ASP A 54 -10.63 -5.30 -6.67
C ASP A 54 -10.02 -4.06 -6.00
N ARG A 55 -8.83 -4.19 -5.40
CA ARG A 55 -8.07 -3.09 -4.85
C ARG A 55 -6.58 -3.33 -5.04
N LEU A 56 -5.83 -2.25 -5.17
CA LEU A 56 -4.36 -2.29 -5.17
C LEU A 56 -3.86 -1.72 -3.85
N LEU A 57 -2.96 -2.45 -3.21
CA LEU A 57 -2.20 -1.94 -2.08
C LEU A 57 -0.85 -1.49 -2.63
N VAL A 58 -0.65 -0.18 -2.69
CA VAL A 58 0.54 0.41 -3.28
C VAL A 58 1.57 0.62 -2.17
N ASP A 59 2.59 -0.21 -2.17
CA ASP A 59 3.68 -0.15 -1.20
C ASP A 59 4.79 0.73 -1.74
N ALA A 60 4.76 2.00 -1.33
CA ALA A 60 5.69 3.03 -1.79
C ALA A 60 6.93 3.03 -0.91
N LYS A 61 7.93 2.24 -1.28
CA LYS A 61 9.16 2.09 -0.49
C LYS A 61 10.20 3.12 -0.88
N PRO A 62 11.08 3.50 0.06
CA PRO A 62 12.25 4.32 -0.29
C PRO A 62 13.12 3.59 -1.33
N PRO A 63 13.85 4.32 -2.17
CA PRO A 63 14.76 3.69 -3.14
C PRO A 63 15.75 2.76 -2.44
N LYS A 64 16.14 1.68 -3.14
CA LYS A 64 17.15 0.75 -2.63
C LYS A 64 18.46 1.50 -2.42
N GLY A 65 19.13 1.21 -1.31
CA GLY A 65 20.38 1.85 -0.97
C GLY A 65 20.23 3.19 -0.30
N ALA A 66 18.99 3.68 -0.14
CA ALA A 66 18.77 4.92 0.59
C ALA A 66 19.15 4.74 2.06
N ASP A 67 19.86 5.72 2.60
CA ASP A 67 20.19 5.71 4.01
C ASP A 67 18.96 6.09 4.82
N ARG A 68 18.53 5.16 5.66
CA ARG A 68 17.34 5.36 6.48
C ARG A 68 17.64 5.94 7.85
N THR A 69 18.92 6.00 8.21
CA THR A 69 19.28 6.46 9.55
C THR A 69 19.03 7.95 9.74
N GLY A 70 19.11 8.72 8.67
CA GLY A 70 18.89 10.15 8.75
C GLY A 70 17.43 10.55 8.86
N GLY A 71 16.50 9.69 8.45
CA GLY A 71 15.08 9.97 8.49
C GLY A 71 14.64 11.17 7.67
N HIS A 72 15.47 11.64 6.74
CA HIS A 72 15.25 12.89 6.04
C HIS A 72 15.08 12.67 4.55
N GLY A 73 13.91 12.91 4.02
CA GLY A 73 13.73 12.98 2.60
C GLY A 73 14.07 11.74 1.81
N LEU A 74 14.33 10.62 2.46
CA LEU A 74 14.57 9.33 1.81
C LEU A 74 13.32 8.49 1.74
N SER A 75 12.18 9.08 2.07
CA SER A 75 10.88 8.47 1.81
C SER A 75 10.64 8.44 0.31
N PHE A 76 9.73 7.58 -0.09
CA PHE A 76 9.28 7.49 -1.48
C PHE A 76 8.81 8.86 -1.99
N ASP A 77 9.08 9.15 -3.25
CA ASP A 77 8.57 10.37 -3.87
C ASP A 77 7.10 10.18 -4.23
N TRP A 78 6.23 10.62 -3.37
CA TRP A 78 4.78 10.48 -3.56
C TRP A 78 4.26 11.23 -4.78
N ASN A 79 5.03 12.16 -5.33
CA ASN A 79 4.64 12.85 -6.56
C ASN A 79 4.52 11.90 -7.75
N LEU A 80 5.19 10.76 -7.72
CA LEU A 80 5.04 9.73 -8.75
C LEU A 80 3.60 9.23 -8.85
N LEU A 81 2.87 9.22 -7.75
CA LEU A 81 1.50 8.73 -7.70
C LEU A 81 0.47 9.79 -8.06
N LYS A 82 0.89 11.03 -8.17
CA LYS A 82 -0.02 12.12 -8.50
C LYS A 82 -0.47 11.99 -9.94
N GLY A 83 -1.78 11.89 -10.15
CA GLY A 83 -2.34 11.76 -11.49
C GLY A 83 -2.17 10.38 -12.12
N TRP A 84 -1.69 9.41 -11.36
CA TRP A 84 -1.53 8.04 -11.87
C TRP A 84 -2.87 7.43 -12.30
N GLN A 85 -2.90 6.80 -13.48
CA GLN A 85 -4.08 6.14 -14.04
C GLN A 85 -4.22 4.73 -13.45
N ARG A 86 -4.79 4.64 -12.28
CA ARG A 86 -4.91 3.38 -11.55
C ARG A 86 -6.04 2.52 -12.09
N PRO A 87 -5.83 1.19 -12.19
CA PRO A 87 -6.84 0.28 -12.73
C PRO A 87 -7.94 -0.08 -11.73
N ALA A 88 -7.76 0.24 -10.44
CA ALA A 88 -8.69 -0.14 -9.37
C ALA A 88 -8.58 0.86 -8.22
N PRO A 89 -9.56 0.88 -7.30
CA PRO A 89 -9.38 1.62 -6.05
C PRO A 89 -8.11 1.17 -5.35
N TRP A 90 -7.46 2.07 -4.63
CA TRP A 90 -6.13 1.77 -4.10
C TRP A 90 -5.95 2.25 -2.68
N ILE A 91 -4.97 1.65 -2.02
CA ILE A 91 -4.59 1.93 -0.65
C ILE A 91 -3.10 2.27 -0.66
N LEU A 92 -2.73 3.38 -0.06
CA LEU A 92 -1.32 3.76 0.06
C LEU A 92 -0.71 3.11 1.28
N ALA A 93 0.44 2.48 1.08
CA ALA A 93 1.20 1.83 2.12
C ALA A 93 2.69 2.12 1.95
N GLY A 94 3.48 1.68 2.90
CA GLY A 94 4.94 1.78 2.83
C GLY A 94 5.49 3.02 3.50
N GLY A 95 6.18 2.84 4.61
CA GLY A 95 6.88 3.92 5.29
C GLY A 95 5.99 4.99 5.91
N LEU A 96 4.69 4.75 6.04
CA LEU A 96 3.78 5.73 6.62
C LEU A 96 3.93 5.79 8.15
N THR A 97 3.85 7.00 8.69
CA THR A 97 3.92 7.26 10.11
C THR A 97 2.90 8.35 10.46
N PRO A 98 2.61 8.58 11.76
CA PRO A 98 1.77 9.72 12.13
C PRO A 98 2.32 11.06 11.63
N ASP A 99 3.65 11.17 11.46
CA ASP A 99 4.28 12.43 11.05
C ASP A 99 4.15 12.71 9.57
N ASN A 100 4.05 11.67 8.72
CA ASN A 100 4.08 11.85 7.27
C ASN A 100 2.78 11.50 6.54
N VAL A 101 1.83 10.84 7.21
CA VAL A 101 0.63 10.35 6.54
C VAL A 101 -0.22 11.47 5.95
N SER A 102 -0.30 12.61 6.63
CA SER A 102 -1.08 13.74 6.14
C SER A 102 -0.53 14.27 4.82
N ASP A 103 0.79 14.44 4.74
CA ASP A 103 1.44 14.87 3.50
C ASP A 103 1.29 13.84 2.40
N ALA A 104 1.44 12.56 2.74
CA ALA A 104 1.30 11.48 1.78
C ALA A 104 -0.09 11.47 1.14
N VAL A 105 -1.14 11.59 1.94
CA VAL A 105 -2.52 11.63 1.42
C VAL A 105 -2.74 12.87 0.57
N ARG A 106 -2.26 14.02 1.03
CA ARG A 106 -2.43 15.27 0.32
C ARG A 106 -1.74 15.24 -1.05
N LEU A 107 -0.53 14.69 -1.12
CA LEU A 107 0.25 14.66 -2.36
C LEU A 107 -0.25 13.61 -3.35
N THR A 108 -0.76 12.49 -2.87
CA THR A 108 -1.18 11.37 -3.73
C THR A 108 -2.66 11.32 -4.03
N GLY A 109 -3.48 11.91 -3.16
CA GLY A 109 -4.93 11.76 -3.26
C GLY A 109 -5.42 10.38 -2.87
N ALA A 110 -4.63 9.61 -2.10
CA ALA A 110 -4.99 8.26 -1.72
C ALA A 110 -6.31 8.23 -0.94
N PRO A 111 -7.25 7.36 -1.35
CA PRO A 111 -8.54 7.26 -0.66
C PRO A 111 -8.47 6.47 0.64
N ALA A 112 -7.39 5.71 0.84
CA ALA A 112 -7.18 4.91 2.04
C ALA A 112 -5.69 4.72 2.26
N VAL A 113 -5.32 4.46 3.50
CA VAL A 113 -3.92 4.22 3.90
C VAL A 113 -3.81 2.97 4.75
N ASP A 114 -2.63 2.34 4.69
CA ASP A 114 -2.29 1.18 5.48
C ASP A 114 -0.97 1.43 6.19
N VAL A 115 -0.89 1.07 7.46
CA VAL A 115 0.30 1.28 8.27
C VAL A 115 0.61 0.03 9.08
N SER A 116 1.90 -0.23 9.28
CA SER A 116 2.36 -1.33 10.12
C SER A 116 3.42 -0.86 11.10
N SER A 117 4.68 -0.82 10.69
CA SER A 117 5.77 -0.47 11.60
C SER A 117 5.73 0.99 12.05
N GLY A 118 5.12 1.87 11.28
CA GLY A 118 5.04 3.28 11.61
C GLY A 118 4.26 3.60 12.89
N VAL A 119 3.49 2.64 13.41
CA VAL A 119 2.77 2.79 14.68
C VAL A 119 3.26 1.79 15.73
N GLU A 120 4.46 1.26 15.54
CA GLU A 120 5.10 0.35 16.51
C GLU A 120 6.07 1.11 17.38
N ARG A 121 5.99 0.86 18.69
CA ARG A 121 6.96 1.40 19.66
C ARG A 121 8.30 0.69 19.51
N VAL A 122 8.25 -0.63 19.40
CA VAL A 122 9.37 -1.48 19.03
C VAL A 122 8.85 -2.48 18.00
N ARG A 123 9.77 -3.12 17.28
CA ARG A 123 9.37 -4.05 16.24
C ARG A 123 8.42 -5.13 16.78
N GLY A 124 7.26 -5.21 16.15
CA GLY A 124 6.22 -6.17 16.51
C GLY A 124 5.29 -5.73 17.63
N LEU A 125 5.50 -4.56 18.23
CA LEU A 125 4.65 -4.07 19.32
C LEU A 125 3.99 -2.75 18.93
N LYS A 126 2.71 -2.80 18.60
CA LYS A 126 1.94 -1.60 18.26
C LYS A 126 1.79 -0.68 19.47
N ASP A 127 1.90 0.62 19.24
CA ASP A 127 1.76 1.63 20.29
C ASP A 127 0.40 2.31 20.14
N ARG A 128 -0.39 2.30 21.19
CA ARG A 128 -1.76 2.83 21.14
C ARG A 128 -1.79 4.33 20.84
N VAL A 129 -0.83 5.08 21.37
CA VAL A 129 -0.75 6.52 21.12
C VAL A 129 -0.39 6.78 19.67
N LEU A 130 0.58 6.03 19.12
CA LEU A 130 0.97 6.16 17.72
C LEU A 130 -0.18 5.77 16.77
N VAL A 131 -0.93 4.73 17.09
CA VAL A 131 -2.09 4.32 16.29
C VAL A 131 -3.13 5.45 16.27
N LYS A 132 -3.46 6.00 17.43
CA LYS A 132 -4.44 7.10 17.52
C LYS A 132 -3.94 8.33 16.77
N THR A 133 -2.69 8.72 16.97
CA THR A 133 -2.11 9.87 16.29
C THR A 133 -2.12 9.69 14.76
N PHE A 134 -1.81 8.48 14.30
CA PHE A 134 -1.85 8.16 12.88
C PHE A 134 -3.27 8.31 12.31
N ILE A 135 -4.26 7.76 12.99
CA ILE A 135 -5.66 7.84 12.55
C ILE A 135 -6.09 9.30 12.46
N ASP A 136 -5.81 10.09 13.48
CA ASP A 136 -6.19 11.50 13.52
C ASP A 136 -5.50 12.27 12.38
N ALA A 137 -4.22 12.03 12.16
CA ALA A 137 -3.46 12.69 11.10
C ALA A 137 -3.99 12.31 9.70
N SER A 138 -4.37 11.05 9.50
CA SER A 138 -4.88 10.59 8.22
C SER A 138 -6.24 11.22 7.89
N LYS A 139 -7.06 11.46 8.90
CA LYS A 139 -8.39 12.08 8.72
C LYS A 139 -8.31 13.58 8.45
N ASN A 140 -7.24 14.22 8.88
CA ASN A 140 -7.06 15.66 8.73
C ASN A 140 -6.26 16.04 7.48
N SER A 141 -6.15 15.12 6.53
CA SER A 141 -5.37 15.33 5.31
C SER A 141 -6.17 15.94 4.18
#